data_a553d6771740cd46e881c8427ae9ae88
#
_entry.id   a553d6771740cd46e881c8427ae9ae88
#
_cell.length_a   1.000
_cell.length_b   1.000
_cell.length_c   1.000
_cell.angle_alpha   90.00
_cell.angle_beta   90.00
_cell.angle_gamma   90.00
#
_symmetry.space_group_name_H-M   'P 1'
#
loop_
_entity.id
_entity.type
_entity.pdbx_description
1 polymer ?
#
loop_
_entity_poly.entity_id
_entity_poly.type
_entity_poly.pdbx_seq_one_letter_code
_entity_poly.pdbx_strand_id
1 'polypeptide(L)'
;MAADRFTSLRQAAEKRGRGSEALAALLLRLKGYRILGRRVRTPAGEIDLVARSPRGVLCFIEVKARLDPRASAESVAPRQQQRIARAAGLFVAGRPALARAAMRFDIVTVAPLPRHIRDAWRP
;
A
#
# COMPACT_ATOMS: atom_id res chain seq x y z
N MET A 1 0.01 -25.27 -22.92
CA MET A 1 -1.24 -24.59 -23.21
C MET A 1 -1.95 -24.09 -21.96
N ALA A 2 -2.32 -24.93 -21.00
CA ALA A 2 -2.89 -24.45 -19.73
C ALA A 2 -1.93 -23.57 -18.94
N ALA A 3 -0.61 -23.89 -18.95
CA ALA A 3 0.41 -23.13 -18.27
C ALA A 3 0.55 -21.70 -18.83
N ASP A 4 0.46 -21.53 -20.16
CA ASP A 4 0.53 -20.22 -20.80
C ASP A 4 -0.65 -19.33 -20.44
N ARG A 5 -1.82 -19.95 -20.32
CA ARG A 5 -3.05 -19.24 -19.95
C ARG A 5 -2.96 -18.68 -18.53
N PHE A 6 -2.47 -19.49 -17.58
CA PHE A 6 -2.26 -19.04 -16.20
C PHE A 6 -1.20 -17.95 -16.12
N THR A 7 -0.11 -18.09 -16.85
CA THR A 7 0.96 -17.09 -16.91
C THR A 7 0.42 -15.76 -17.44
N SER A 8 -0.37 -15.79 -18.52
CA SER A 8 -0.97 -14.58 -19.10
C SER A 8 -1.92 -13.88 -18.15
N LEU A 9 -2.75 -14.66 -17.43
CA LEU A 9 -3.68 -14.11 -16.45
C LEU A 9 -2.93 -13.48 -15.27
N ARG A 10 -1.86 -14.13 -14.82
CA ARG A 10 -1.00 -13.61 -13.75
C ARG A 10 -0.32 -12.30 -14.17
N GLN A 11 0.23 -12.25 -15.37
CA GLN A 11 0.86 -11.05 -15.90
C GLN A 11 -0.15 -9.90 -16.05
N ALA A 12 -1.37 -10.18 -16.49
CA ALA A 12 -2.43 -9.18 -16.59
C ALA A 12 -2.82 -8.64 -15.21
N ALA A 13 -2.90 -9.51 -14.20
CA ALA A 13 -3.20 -9.11 -12.83
C ALA A 13 -2.07 -8.25 -12.25
N GLU A 14 -0.82 -8.60 -12.51
CA GLU A 14 0.34 -7.82 -12.09
C GLU A 14 0.35 -6.42 -12.73
N LYS A 15 0.06 -6.35 -14.03
CA LYS A 15 -0.03 -5.06 -14.73
C LYS A 15 -1.12 -4.17 -14.16
N ARG A 16 -2.29 -4.74 -13.84
CA ARG A 16 -3.38 -3.99 -13.21
C ARG A 16 -2.97 -3.49 -11.82
N GLY A 17 -2.30 -4.34 -11.04
CA GLY A 17 -1.78 -3.96 -9.73
C GLY A 17 -0.80 -2.82 -9.82
N ARG A 18 0.14 -2.88 -10.77
CA ARG A 18 1.11 -1.81 -11.00
C ARG A 18 0.44 -0.51 -11.43
N GLY A 19 -0.58 -0.59 -12.28
CA GLY A 19 -1.36 0.57 -12.69
C GLY A 19 -2.06 1.22 -11.51
N SER A 20 -2.65 0.41 -10.63
CA SER A 20 -3.30 0.91 -9.41
C SER A 20 -2.32 1.60 -8.48
N GLU A 21 -1.14 1.01 -8.27
CA GLU A 21 -0.08 1.62 -7.45
C GLU A 21 0.39 2.95 -8.04
N ALA A 22 0.54 3.02 -9.36
CA ALA A 22 0.95 4.24 -10.04
C ALA A 22 -0.07 5.36 -9.85
N LEU A 23 -1.36 5.05 -9.99
CA LEU A 23 -2.43 6.01 -9.77
C LEU A 23 -2.50 6.44 -8.30
N ALA A 24 -2.36 5.50 -7.38
CA ALA A 24 -2.32 5.82 -5.95
C ALA A 24 -1.14 6.73 -5.61
N ALA A 25 0.04 6.45 -6.16
CA ALA A 25 1.22 7.29 -5.96
C ALA A 25 1.00 8.69 -6.52
N LEU A 26 0.39 8.80 -7.69
CA LEU A 26 0.06 10.10 -8.29
C LEU A 26 -0.91 10.90 -7.40
N LEU A 27 -1.97 10.24 -6.92
CA LEU A 27 -2.93 10.87 -6.01
C LEU A 27 -2.24 11.44 -4.77
N LEU A 28 -1.36 10.64 -4.16
CA LEU A 28 -0.63 11.06 -2.97
C LEU A 28 0.31 12.23 -3.26
N ARG A 29 1.02 12.19 -4.39
CA ARG A 29 1.90 13.30 -4.80
C ARG A 29 1.13 14.59 -4.99
N LEU A 30 -0.05 14.52 -5.60
CA LEU A 30 -0.93 15.69 -5.78
C LEU A 30 -1.39 16.26 -4.44
N LYS A 31 -1.45 15.44 -3.39
CA LYS A 31 -1.78 15.87 -2.04
C LYS A 31 -0.55 16.33 -1.23
N GLY A 32 0.62 16.39 -1.85
CA GLY A 32 1.85 16.82 -1.20
C GLY A 32 2.62 15.73 -0.48
N TYR A 33 2.27 14.47 -0.65
CA TYR A 33 3.01 13.35 -0.08
C TYR A 33 4.27 13.07 -0.88
N ARG A 34 5.32 12.67 -0.19
CA ARG A 34 6.56 12.21 -0.80
C ARG A 34 6.58 10.69 -0.83
N ILE A 35 6.69 10.09 -2.00
CA ILE A 35 6.76 8.64 -2.14
C ILE A 35 8.19 8.18 -1.81
N LEU A 36 8.31 7.35 -0.78
CA LEU A 36 9.59 6.81 -0.33
C LEU A 36 9.88 5.43 -0.92
N GLY A 37 8.84 4.69 -1.28
CA GLY A 37 9.01 3.38 -1.89
C GLY A 37 7.71 2.87 -2.50
N ARG A 38 7.86 2.05 -3.52
CA ARG A 38 6.76 1.35 -4.19
C ARG A 38 7.10 -0.13 -4.22
N ARG A 39 6.09 -0.98 -3.90
CA ARG A 39 6.26 -2.43 -3.85
C ARG A 39 7.49 -2.82 -3.04
N VAL A 40 7.52 -2.32 -1.81
CA VAL A 40 8.66 -2.52 -0.90
C VAL A 40 8.64 -3.95 -0.38
N ARG A 41 9.67 -4.71 -0.71
CA ARG A 41 9.79 -6.10 -0.28
C ARG A 41 10.57 -6.19 1.04
N THR A 42 10.01 -6.94 1.99
CA THR A 42 10.67 -7.24 3.26
C THR A 42 10.56 -8.75 3.55
N PRO A 43 11.36 -9.28 4.47
CA PRO A 43 11.19 -10.68 4.89
C PRO A 43 9.81 -10.98 5.48
N ALA A 44 9.10 -9.98 5.98
CA ALA A 44 7.75 -10.16 6.53
C ALA A 44 6.65 -10.04 5.48
N GLY A 45 6.96 -9.49 4.31
CA GLY A 45 5.99 -9.30 3.22
C GLY A 45 6.24 -8.04 2.45
N GLU A 46 5.36 -7.75 1.49
CA GLU A 46 5.44 -6.59 0.61
C GLU A 46 4.49 -5.48 1.09
N ILE A 47 4.95 -4.24 1.00
CA ILE A 47 4.15 -3.04 1.25
C ILE A 47 3.94 -2.35 -0.09
N ASP A 48 2.69 -2.05 -0.45
CA ASP A 48 2.37 -1.47 -1.76
C ASP A 48 3.01 -0.09 -1.96
N LEU A 49 2.84 0.80 -1.00
CA LEU A 49 3.44 2.13 -1.01
C LEU A 49 3.89 2.53 0.39
N VAL A 50 5.00 3.24 0.45
CA VAL A 50 5.45 3.94 1.63
C VAL A 50 5.62 5.41 1.26
N ALA A 51 5.01 6.29 2.04
CA ALA A 51 5.02 7.72 1.74
C ALA A 51 5.18 8.53 3.02
N ARG A 52 5.66 9.74 2.86
CA ARG A 52 5.75 10.70 3.95
C ARG A 52 4.75 11.83 3.72
N SER A 53 3.89 12.09 4.68
CA SER A 53 2.88 13.14 4.57
C SER A 53 3.52 14.52 4.61
N PRO A 54 2.80 15.59 4.20
CA PRO A 54 3.30 16.95 4.31
C PRO A 54 3.73 17.34 5.74
N ARG A 55 3.12 16.72 6.76
CA ARG A 55 3.47 16.96 8.16
C ARG A 55 4.52 15.99 8.72
N GLY A 56 5.08 15.14 7.86
CA GLY A 56 6.18 14.25 8.25
C GLY A 56 5.75 12.90 8.80
N VAL A 57 4.47 12.54 8.73
CA VAL A 57 4.00 11.21 9.15
C VAL A 57 4.42 10.17 8.12
N LEU A 58 4.97 9.06 8.59
CA LEU A 58 5.36 7.94 7.74
C LEU A 58 4.14 7.05 7.54
N CYS A 59 3.70 6.94 6.29
CA CYS A 59 2.47 6.24 5.93
C CYS A 59 2.79 4.96 5.18
N PHE A 60 2.24 3.84 5.65
CA PHE A 60 2.31 2.54 4.99
C PHE A 60 0.94 2.28 4.37
N ILE A 61 0.90 2.10 3.06
CA ILE A 61 -0.33 2.22 2.29
C ILE A 61 -0.61 0.93 1.55
N GLU A 62 -1.79 0.38 1.79
CA GLU A 62 -2.36 -0.73 1.03
C GLU A 62 -3.16 -0.14 -0.13
N VAL A 63 -2.84 -0.56 -1.34
CA VAL A 63 -3.54 -0.11 -2.54
C VAL A 63 -4.53 -1.18 -2.96
N LYS A 64 -5.78 -0.79 -3.08
CA LYS A 64 -6.86 -1.65 -3.59
C LYS A 64 -7.32 -1.12 -4.94
N ALA A 65 -7.32 -1.99 -5.94
CA ALA A 65 -7.72 -1.59 -7.29
C ALA A 65 -9.18 -1.14 -7.33
N ARG A 66 -10.03 -1.73 -6.49
CA ARG A 66 -11.46 -1.46 -6.48
C ARG A 66 -12.04 -1.56 -5.08
N LEU A 67 -12.99 -0.69 -4.79
CA LEU A 67 -13.79 -0.75 -3.58
C LEU A 67 -14.72 -1.98 -3.66
N ASP A 68 -14.72 -2.82 -2.61
CA ASP A 68 -15.62 -3.96 -2.52
C ASP A 68 -16.89 -3.57 -1.74
N PRO A 69 -18.06 -3.51 -2.41
CA PRO A 69 -19.29 -3.10 -1.73
C PRO A 69 -19.84 -4.14 -0.75
N ARG A 70 -19.35 -5.39 -0.81
CA ARG A 70 -19.83 -6.47 0.07
C ARG A 70 -19.06 -6.62 1.35
N ALA A 71 -17.86 -6.05 1.41
CA ALA A 71 -17.03 -6.08 2.60
C ALA A 71 -17.01 -4.69 3.21
N SER A 72 -16.59 -4.60 4.45
CA SER A 72 -16.07 -3.36 5.00
C SER A 72 -14.88 -2.99 4.13
N ALA A 73 -15.12 -2.24 3.07
CA ALA A 73 -14.19 -2.07 1.96
C ALA A 73 -12.86 -1.45 2.41
N GLU A 74 -12.91 -0.75 3.51
CA GLU A 74 -11.76 -0.12 4.14
C GLU A 74 -11.05 -1.04 5.11
N SER A 75 -11.56 -2.28 5.32
CA SER A 75 -10.95 -3.17 6.29
C SER A 75 -9.81 -3.96 5.68
N VAL A 76 -8.76 -4.13 6.47
CA VAL A 76 -7.64 -5.01 6.18
C VAL A 76 -7.72 -6.17 7.16
N ALA A 77 -7.63 -7.41 6.66
CA ALA A 77 -7.72 -8.60 7.50
C ALA A 77 -6.66 -8.57 8.62
N PRO A 78 -6.96 -9.04 9.84
CA PRO A 78 -6.01 -9.00 10.95
C PRO A 78 -4.65 -9.61 10.64
N ARG A 79 -4.59 -10.70 9.90
CA ARG A 79 -3.32 -11.31 9.49
C ARG A 79 -2.50 -10.39 8.60
N GLN A 80 -3.17 -9.70 7.70
CA GLN A 80 -2.53 -8.74 6.81
C GLN A 80 -2.06 -7.51 7.58
N GLN A 81 -2.85 -7.02 8.53
CA GLN A 81 -2.44 -5.94 9.42
C GLN A 81 -1.15 -6.28 10.16
N GLN A 82 -1.06 -7.47 10.75
CA GLN A 82 0.14 -7.92 11.46
C GLN A 82 1.34 -8.02 10.53
N ARG A 83 1.14 -8.55 9.33
CA ARG A 83 2.20 -8.66 8.33
C ARG A 83 2.72 -7.31 7.89
N ILE A 84 1.82 -6.38 7.59
CA ILE A 84 2.18 -5.02 7.20
C ILE A 84 2.89 -4.31 8.35
N ALA A 85 2.42 -4.47 9.58
CA ALA A 85 3.05 -3.87 10.75
C ALA A 85 4.49 -4.35 10.93
N ARG A 86 4.73 -5.66 10.75
CA ARG A 86 6.10 -6.21 10.82
C ARG A 86 6.96 -5.71 9.68
N ALA A 87 6.41 -5.67 8.46
CA ALA A 87 7.12 -5.14 7.31
C ALA A 87 7.49 -3.67 7.51
N ALA A 88 6.57 -2.89 8.08
CA ALA A 88 6.80 -1.49 8.41
C ALA A 88 7.95 -1.33 9.42
N GLY A 89 7.97 -2.15 10.46
CA GLY A 89 9.07 -2.16 11.43
C GLY A 89 10.41 -2.46 10.78
N LEU A 90 10.46 -3.42 9.87
CA LEU A 90 11.68 -3.76 9.13
C LEU A 90 12.13 -2.62 8.21
N PHE A 91 11.17 -1.96 7.57
CA PHE A 91 11.47 -0.80 6.73
C PHE A 91 12.14 0.31 7.54
N VAL A 92 11.58 0.64 8.70
CA VAL A 92 12.10 1.68 9.58
C VAL A 92 13.44 1.27 10.19
N ALA A 93 13.60 0.01 10.57
CA ALA A 93 14.84 -0.49 11.16
C ALA A 93 16.04 -0.30 10.23
N GLY A 94 15.84 -0.38 8.93
CA GLY A 94 16.90 -0.13 7.96
C GLY A 94 17.16 1.34 7.64
N ARG A 95 16.42 2.25 8.27
CA ARG A 95 16.47 3.69 7.97
C ARG A 95 16.48 4.52 9.25
N PRO A 96 17.64 4.70 9.88
CA PRO A 96 17.72 5.41 11.17
C PRO A 96 17.09 6.81 11.17
N ALA A 97 17.12 7.50 10.04
CA ALA A 97 16.52 8.82 9.92
C ALA A 97 15.01 8.82 10.14
N LEU A 98 14.35 7.66 10.01
CA LEU A 98 12.89 7.51 10.17
C LEU A 98 12.52 6.98 11.55
N ALA A 99 13.47 6.69 12.41
CA ALA A 99 13.22 5.98 13.68
C ALA A 99 12.26 6.73 14.61
N ARG A 100 12.19 8.04 14.51
CA ARG A 100 11.33 8.88 15.37
C ARG A 100 10.07 9.37 14.66
N ALA A 101 9.85 8.99 13.40
CA ALA A 101 8.68 9.43 12.67
C ALA A 101 7.43 8.74 13.24
N ALA A 102 6.35 9.51 13.36
CA ALA A 102 5.04 8.91 13.63
C ALA A 102 4.65 8.04 12.44
N MET A 103 3.99 6.92 12.72
CA MET A 103 3.60 5.95 11.70
C MET A 103 2.08 5.91 11.58
N ARG A 104 1.61 5.71 10.36
CA ARG A 104 0.19 5.61 10.06
C ARG A 104 -0.04 4.57 8.97
N PHE A 105 -1.16 3.85 9.07
CA PHE A 105 -1.52 2.80 8.11
C PHE A 105 -2.76 3.26 7.33
N ASP A 106 -2.59 3.41 6.04
CA ASP A 106 -3.60 3.98 5.15
C ASP A 106 -4.04 2.97 4.10
N ILE A 107 -5.19 3.21 3.50
CA ILE A 107 -5.68 2.49 2.33
C ILE A 107 -5.94 3.52 1.23
N VAL A 108 -5.54 3.19 0.00
CA VAL A 108 -5.96 3.94 -1.19
C VAL A 108 -6.71 2.98 -2.09
N THR A 109 -7.93 3.31 -2.44
CA THR A 109 -8.71 2.62 -3.46
C THR A 109 -8.70 3.47 -4.73
N VAL A 110 -8.64 2.81 -5.90
CA VAL A 110 -8.48 3.51 -7.18
C VAL A 110 -9.78 3.62 -7.94
N ALA A 111 -10.65 2.63 -7.85
CA ALA A 111 -11.92 2.59 -8.55
C ALA A 111 -13.08 2.31 -7.59
N PRO A 112 -14.31 2.77 -7.87
CA PRO A 112 -14.73 3.54 -9.06
C PRO A 112 -14.17 4.96 -9.10
N LEU A 113 -13.84 5.55 -7.95
CA LEU A 113 -13.18 6.85 -7.83
C LEU A 113 -11.98 6.71 -6.90
N PRO A 114 -10.88 7.42 -7.15
CA PRO A 114 -9.74 7.41 -6.23
C PRO A 114 -10.16 7.90 -4.84
N ARG A 115 -9.79 7.13 -3.83
CA ARG A 115 -10.12 7.46 -2.44
C ARG A 115 -8.95 7.12 -1.54
N HIS A 116 -8.57 8.05 -0.69
CA HIS A 116 -7.51 7.89 0.30
C HIS A 116 -8.13 7.85 1.69
N ILE A 117 -7.97 6.73 2.37
CA ILE A 117 -8.48 6.50 3.72
C ILE A 117 -7.28 6.55 4.66
N ARG A 118 -7.15 7.66 5.37
CA ARG A 118 -6.07 7.86 6.32
C ARG A 118 -6.37 7.16 7.63
N ASP A 119 -5.34 6.60 8.27
CA ASP A 119 -5.44 5.92 9.57
C ASP A 119 -6.53 4.85 9.53
N ALA A 120 -6.49 4.03 8.48
CA ALA A 120 -7.53 3.06 8.20
C ALA A 120 -7.57 1.93 9.23
N TRP A 121 -6.44 1.65 9.87
CA TRP A 121 -6.34 0.63 10.91
C TRP A 121 -5.12 0.89 11.79
N ARG A 122 -5.12 0.32 12.96
CA ARG A 122 -4.00 0.39 13.90
C ARG A 122 -3.64 -1.03 14.34
N PRO A 123 -2.36 -1.40 14.25
CA PRO A 123 -1.91 -2.72 14.68
C PRO A 123 -1.95 -2.89 16.20
#